data_ec5415eb897637ada7ab832fce79fd00
#
_entry.id   ec5415eb897637ada7ab832fce79fd00
#
_cell.length_a   1.000
_cell.length_b   1.000
_cell.length_c   1.000
_cell.angle_alpha   90.00
_cell.angle_beta   90.00
_cell.angle_gamma   90.00
#
_symmetry.space_group_name_H-M   'P 1'
#
loop_
_entity.id
_entity.type
_entity.pdbx_description
1 polymer ?
#
loop_
_entity_poly.entity_id
_entity_poly.type
_entity_poly.pdbx_seq_one_letter_code
_entity_poly.pdbx_strand_id
1 'polypeptide(L)'
;MRLVGKQSLLVWVVLLTIATPVSPTEAVERARLSPGDIRELNRIQTYLNKITTLESRFVQNNPDGSFSTGKLYIRRPGLLRFEYDPPTPHLLVADGSWFIHVDKELKQATRYPLSHTPAYFLLREVISFRDGLIVTGFKRGPSVLRVSLVENRAPDAGSVTLTFSERPLTLRKWVVFDTQSLETEVTLVNARFGGSLDEELFDFTDEFENAGE
;
A
#
# COMPACT_ATOMS: atom_id res chain seq x y z
N MET A 1 -25.59 -80.25 29.18
CA MET A 1 -24.54 -79.96 28.16
C MET A 1 -25.13 -78.93 27.22
N ARG A 2 -24.83 -77.61 27.47
CA ARG A 2 -25.40 -76.50 26.66
C ARG A 2 -24.20 -75.76 26.10
N LEU A 3 -24.07 -75.73 24.77
CA LEU A 3 -23.13 -74.96 24.00
C LEU A 3 -23.58 -73.51 23.99
N VAL A 4 -22.71 -72.58 24.44
CA VAL A 4 -22.89 -71.13 24.35
C VAL A 4 -22.11 -70.66 23.12
N GLY A 5 -22.88 -70.25 22.10
CA GLY A 5 -22.29 -69.67 20.90
C GLY A 5 -21.76 -68.25 21.17
N LYS A 6 -20.50 -67.99 20.81
CA LYS A 6 -19.90 -66.64 20.75
C LYS A 6 -20.40 -65.92 19.49
N GLN A 7 -21.20 -64.87 19.67
CA GLN A 7 -21.50 -63.93 18.64
C GLN A 7 -20.39 -62.83 18.56
N SER A 8 -19.63 -62.82 17.47
CA SER A 8 -18.67 -61.78 17.19
C SER A 8 -19.41 -60.54 16.60
N LEU A 9 -19.45 -59.47 17.38
CA LEU A 9 -19.96 -58.19 16.95
C LEU A 9 -18.88 -57.51 16.06
N LEU A 10 -19.10 -57.45 14.74
CA LEU A 10 -18.29 -56.67 13.80
C LEU A 10 -18.73 -55.21 13.89
N VAL A 11 -17.90 -54.37 14.52
CA VAL A 11 -18.10 -52.90 14.55
C VAL A 11 -17.54 -52.34 13.25
N TRP A 12 -18.44 -51.89 12.39
CA TRP A 12 -18.09 -51.10 11.21
C TRP A 12 -17.79 -49.66 11.62
N VAL A 13 -16.49 -49.26 11.64
CA VAL A 13 -16.11 -47.87 11.77
C VAL A 13 -16.26 -47.20 10.42
N VAL A 14 -17.34 -46.43 10.25
CA VAL A 14 -17.51 -45.56 9.08
C VAL A 14 -16.66 -44.33 9.29
N LEU A 15 -15.54 -44.28 8.60
CA LEU A 15 -14.69 -43.06 8.53
C LEU A 15 -15.42 -42.04 7.65
N LEU A 16 -16.10 -41.10 8.29
CA LEU A 16 -16.72 -39.95 7.62
C LEU A 16 -15.61 -38.95 7.28
N THR A 17 -15.08 -38.99 6.05
CA THR A 17 -14.16 -37.98 5.55
C THR A 17 -14.92 -36.68 5.31
N ILE A 18 -14.79 -35.73 6.26
CA ILE A 18 -15.29 -34.37 6.09
C ILE A 18 -14.38 -33.68 5.09
N ALA A 19 -14.76 -33.65 3.82
CA ALA A 19 -14.14 -32.81 2.80
C ALA A 19 -14.51 -31.37 3.13
N THR A 20 -13.59 -30.63 3.76
CA THR A 20 -13.72 -29.17 3.91
C THR A 20 -13.64 -28.55 2.51
N PRO A 21 -14.65 -27.75 2.11
CA PRO A 21 -14.55 -27.04 0.84
C PRO A 21 -13.39 -26.05 0.94
N VAL A 22 -12.35 -26.27 0.16
CA VAL A 22 -11.31 -25.27 -0.10
C VAL A 22 -12.00 -24.19 -0.93
N SER A 23 -12.29 -23.05 -0.31
CA SER A 23 -12.77 -21.88 -1.04
C SER A 23 -11.71 -21.50 -2.06
N PRO A 24 -12.03 -21.36 -3.35
CA PRO A 24 -11.06 -20.90 -4.33
C PRO A 24 -10.58 -19.49 -3.91
N THR A 25 -9.29 -19.32 -3.77
CA THR A 25 -8.68 -17.98 -3.66
C THR A 25 -9.10 -17.22 -4.92
N GLU A 26 -9.93 -16.19 -4.78
CA GLU A 26 -10.33 -15.35 -5.91
C GLU A 26 -9.09 -14.72 -6.51
N ALA A 27 -8.73 -15.15 -7.71
CA ALA A 27 -7.62 -14.55 -8.42
C ALA A 27 -7.97 -13.08 -8.72
N VAL A 28 -7.05 -12.16 -8.38
CA VAL A 28 -7.25 -10.73 -8.65
C VAL A 28 -7.50 -10.51 -10.14
N GLU A 29 -8.67 -9.96 -10.48
CA GLU A 29 -9.06 -9.73 -11.87
C GLU A 29 -8.30 -8.53 -12.44
N ARG A 30 -7.64 -8.75 -13.58
CA ARG A 30 -6.98 -7.68 -14.34
C ARG A 30 -8.04 -6.82 -15.04
N ALA A 31 -7.83 -5.50 -15.07
CA ALA A 31 -8.70 -4.60 -15.81
C ALA A 31 -8.71 -4.93 -17.31
N ARG A 32 -9.89 -4.90 -17.92
CA ARG A 32 -10.05 -4.97 -19.37
C ARG A 32 -9.74 -3.58 -19.95
N LEU A 33 -8.61 -3.46 -20.62
CA LEU A 33 -8.06 -2.19 -21.11
C LEU A 33 -8.24 -2.07 -22.63
N SER A 34 -8.78 -0.95 -23.08
CA SER A 34 -8.78 -0.58 -24.49
C SER A 34 -7.36 -0.18 -24.95
N PRO A 35 -7.08 -0.17 -26.27
CA PRO A 35 -5.81 0.38 -26.79
C PRO A 35 -5.55 1.82 -26.35
N GLY A 36 -6.64 2.61 -26.14
CA GLY A 36 -6.57 3.97 -25.61
C GLY A 36 -6.10 4.01 -24.16
N ASP A 37 -6.60 3.09 -23.32
CA ASP A 37 -6.23 3.02 -21.92
C ASP A 37 -4.77 2.58 -21.76
N ILE A 38 -4.31 1.65 -22.58
CA ILE A 38 -2.90 1.21 -22.59
C ILE A 38 -1.97 2.39 -22.92
N ARG A 39 -2.31 3.24 -23.86
CA ARG A 39 -1.51 4.44 -24.18
C ARG A 39 -1.45 5.41 -23.00
N GLU A 40 -2.57 5.64 -22.33
CA GLU A 40 -2.60 6.51 -21.15
C GLU A 40 -1.84 5.91 -19.96
N LEU A 41 -1.96 4.61 -19.72
CA LEU A 41 -1.17 3.94 -18.68
C LEU A 41 0.33 4.05 -18.96
N ASN A 42 0.77 3.90 -20.21
CA ASN A 42 2.17 4.12 -20.57
C ASN A 42 2.61 5.58 -20.33
N ARG A 43 1.73 6.56 -20.62
CA ARG A 43 1.97 7.99 -20.33
C ARG A 43 2.11 8.24 -18.82
N ILE A 44 1.22 7.66 -18.02
CA ILE A 44 1.25 7.73 -16.55
C ILE A 44 2.53 7.07 -16.01
N GLN A 45 2.86 5.89 -16.48
CA GLN A 45 4.08 5.18 -16.07
C GLN A 45 5.34 6.00 -16.38
N THR A 46 5.42 6.59 -17.57
CA THR A 46 6.53 7.48 -17.96
C THR A 46 6.59 8.71 -17.07
N TYR A 47 5.44 9.31 -16.72
CA TYR A 47 5.37 10.44 -15.81
C TYR A 47 5.86 10.04 -14.40
N LEU A 48 5.37 8.93 -13.85
CA LEU A 48 5.77 8.46 -12.52
C LEU A 48 7.27 8.16 -12.45
N ASN A 49 7.85 7.59 -13.51
CA ASN A 49 9.28 7.27 -13.55
C ASN A 49 10.19 8.52 -13.69
N LYS A 50 9.65 9.66 -14.07
CA LYS A 50 10.39 10.94 -14.05
C LYS A 50 10.41 11.59 -12.66
N ILE A 51 9.56 11.15 -11.74
CA ILE A 51 9.53 11.66 -10.37
C ILE A 51 10.63 10.96 -9.57
N THR A 52 11.73 11.63 -9.34
CA THR A 52 12.80 11.16 -8.45
C THR A 52 12.61 11.68 -7.04
N THR A 53 12.09 12.91 -6.90
CA THR A 53 11.79 13.55 -5.62
C THR A 53 10.41 14.18 -5.65
N LEU A 54 9.79 14.24 -4.47
CA LEU A 54 8.52 14.92 -4.22
C LEU A 54 8.59 15.58 -2.85
N GLU A 55 8.24 16.86 -2.79
CA GLU A 55 7.96 17.60 -1.57
C GLU A 55 6.53 18.15 -1.65
N SER A 56 5.71 17.93 -0.62
CA SER A 56 4.33 18.39 -0.59
C SER A 56 3.84 18.60 0.84
N ARG A 57 2.90 19.49 1.03
CA ARG A 57 1.94 19.35 2.11
C ARG A 57 0.97 18.23 1.76
N PHE A 58 0.37 17.60 2.75
CA PHE A 58 -0.67 16.61 2.50
C PHE A 58 -1.88 16.81 3.43
N VAL A 59 -3.02 16.33 2.96
CA VAL A 59 -4.21 16.07 3.78
C VAL A 59 -4.49 14.58 3.66
N GLN A 60 -4.60 13.90 4.79
CA GLN A 60 -4.94 12.49 4.89
C GLN A 60 -6.31 12.34 5.52
N ASN A 61 -7.20 11.61 4.83
CA ASN A 61 -8.45 11.12 5.40
C ASN A 61 -8.20 9.73 5.96
N ASN A 62 -8.50 9.55 7.24
CA ASN A 62 -8.28 8.30 7.96
C ASN A 62 -9.52 7.39 7.88
N PRO A 63 -9.36 6.06 8.11
CA PRO A 63 -10.48 5.12 8.07
C PRO A 63 -11.62 5.43 9.05
N ASP A 64 -11.33 6.09 10.15
CA ASP A 64 -12.30 6.51 11.17
C ASP A 64 -13.05 7.81 10.82
N GLY A 65 -12.78 8.39 9.63
CA GLY A 65 -13.35 9.64 9.15
C GLY A 65 -12.67 10.91 9.70
N SER A 66 -11.67 10.77 10.55
CA SER A 66 -10.81 11.89 10.95
C SER A 66 -9.87 12.29 9.79
N PHE A 67 -9.28 13.48 9.90
CA PHE A 67 -8.24 13.90 8.96
C PHE A 67 -6.99 14.36 9.69
N SER A 68 -5.85 14.15 9.04
CA SER A 68 -4.54 14.61 9.49
C SER A 68 -3.88 15.42 8.39
N THR A 69 -3.02 16.34 8.76
CA THR A 69 -2.21 17.11 7.80
C THR A 69 -0.74 16.99 8.14
N GLY A 70 0.12 17.38 7.20
CA GLY A 70 1.55 17.33 7.45
C GLY A 70 2.38 17.65 6.22
N LYS A 71 3.66 17.29 6.29
CA LYS A 71 4.62 17.39 5.20
C LYS A 71 4.99 16.00 4.71
N LEU A 72 5.13 15.87 3.40
CA LEU A 72 5.55 14.65 2.74
C LEU A 72 6.79 14.91 1.92
N TYR A 73 7.76 14.04 2.10
CA TYR A 73 8.99 14.01 1.31
C TYR A 73 9.17 12.60 0.75
N ILE A 74 9.47 12.51 -0.54
CA ILE A 74 9.84 11.26 -1.21
C ILE A 74 11.13 11.51 -1.99
N ARG A 75 12.09 10.60 -1.86
CA ARG A 75 13.28 10.51 -2.69
C ARG A 75 13.46 9.07 -3.14
N ARG A 76 13.27 8.82 -4.42
CA ARG A 76 13.40 7.49 -4.98
C ARG A 76 14.86 7.17 -5.32
N PRO A 77 15.27 5.89 -5.15
CA PRO A 77 14.48 4.79 -4.61
C PRO A 77 14.40 4.77 -3.08
N GLY A 78 13.30 4.27 -2.55
CA GLY A 78 13.19 3.76 -1.18
C GLY A 78 12.94 4.76 -0.05
N LEU A 79 13.20 6.06 -0.23
CA LEU A 79 13.15 7.03 0.85
C LEU A 79 11.81 7.79 0.88
N LEU A 80 11.23 7.89 2.07
CA LEU A 80 9.97 8.59 2.33
C LEU A 80 9.96 9.13 3.76
N ARG A 81 9.37 10.31 3.95
CA ARG A 81 9.01 10.86 5.25
C ARG A 81 7.64 11.50 5.20
N PHE A 82 6.72 11.04 6.08
CA PHE A 82 5.49 11.72 6.44
C PHE A 82 5.64 12.31 7.82
N GLU A 83 5.64 13.61 7.92
CA GLU A 83 5.71 14.36 9.17
C GLU A 83 4.36 14.99 9.44
N TYR A 84 3.63 14.45 10.42
CA TYR A 84 2.30 14.93 10.76
C TYR A 84 2.35 16.21 11.60
N ASP A 85 1.40 17.09 11.34
CA ASP A 85 1.21 18.28 12.17
C ASP A 85 0.56 17.91 13.51
N PRO A 86 0.82 18.68 14.58
CA PRO A 86 0.07 18.55 15.83
C PRO A 86 -1.44 18.66 15.59
N PRO A 87 -2.29 17.94 16.34
CA PRO A 87 -1.93 17.12 17.51
C PRO A 87 -1.49 15.69 17.18
N THR A 88 -1.35 15.30 15.92
CA THR A 88 -0.99 13.93 15.54
C THR A 88 0.48 13.64 15.85
N PRO A 89 0.80 12.71 16.79
CA PRO A 89 2.17 12.50 17.27
C PRO A 89 2.97 11.56 16.39
N HIS A 90 2.55 11.32 15.14
CA HIS A 90 3.16 10.31 14.30
C HIS A 90 4.19 10.85 13.31
N LEU A 91 5.18 10.02 13.04
CA LEU A 91 6.14 10.19 11.96
C LEU A 91 6.26 8.83 11.24
N LEU A 92 6.17 8.84 9.90
CA LEU A 92 6.43 7.66 9.09
C LEU A 92 7.68 7.91 8.25
N VAL A 93 8.63 6.98 8.31
CA VAL A 93 9.88 7.05 7.54
C VAL A 93 10.08 5.74 6.79
N ALA A 94 10.55 5.84 5.54
CA ALA A 94 11.14 4.70 4.84
C ALA A 94 12.62 5.00 4.56
N ASP A 95 13.49 4.05 4.93
CA ASP A 95 14.95 4.15 4.83
C ASP A 95 15.54 3.35 3.65
N GLY A 96 14.67 2.85 2.77
CA GLY A 96 15.02 1.97 1.65
C GLY A 96 14.82 0.49 1.92
N SER A 97 14.85 0.05 3.17
CA SER A 97 14.66 -1.33 3.60
C SER A 97 13.42 -1.51 4.49
N TRP A 98 13.23 -0.57 5.39
CA TRP A 98 12.17 -0.59 6.38
C TRP A 98 11.21 0.57 6.20
N PHE A 99 9.95 0.33 6.52
CA PHE A 99 8.92 1.33 6.77
C PHE A 99 8.72 1.42 8.27
N ILE A 100 9.00 2.59 8.84
CA ILE A 100 9.12 2.82 10.27
C ILE A 100 8.00 3.78 10.67
N HIS A 101 7.16 3.34 11.60
CA HIS A 101 6.17 4.16 12.26
C HIS A 101 6.68 4.56 13.63
N VAL A 102 6.85 5.84 13.85
CA VAL A 102 7.26 6.43 15.11
C VAL A 102 6.05 7.09 15.76
N ASP A 103 5.75 6.70 16.98
CA ASP A 103 4.83 7.40 17.89
C ASP A 103 5.67 8.25 18.84
N LYS A 104 5.62 9.57 18.65
CA LYS A 104 6.42 10.54 19.42
C LYS A 104 5.92 10.69 20.85
N GLU A 105 4.62 10.47 21.11
CA GLU A 105 4.01 10.56 22.44
C GLU A 105 4.39 9.32 23.28
N LEU A 106 4.26 8.13 22.70
CA LEU A 106 4.63 6.87 23.36
C LEU A 106 6.13 6.58 23.32
N LYS A 107 6.92 7.35 22.55
CA LYS A 107 8.35 7.12 22.28
C LYS A 107 8.62 5.70 21.78
N GLN A 108 7.82 5.25 20.84
CA GLN A 108 7.91 3.89 20.27
C GLN A 108 8.09 3.93 18.76
N ALA A 109 8.89 3.00 18.24
CA ALA A 109 9.01 2.79 16.81
C ALA A 109 8.68 1.34 16.45
N THR A 110 7.80 1.17 15.47
CA THR A 110 7.48 -0.12 14.88
C THR A 110 8.01 -0.16 13.45
N ARG A 111 8.67 -1.27 13.08
CA ARG A 111 9.30 -1.43 11.77
C ARG A 111 8.63 -2.56 10.98
N TYR A 112 8.37 -2.30 9.71
CA TYR A 112 7.84 -3.26 8.75
C TYR A 112 8.77 -3.32 7.54
N PRO A 113 9.03 -4.49 6.93
CA PRO A 113 9.76 -4.54 5.67
C PRO A 113 9.06 -3.67 4.64
N LEU A 114 9.77 -2.71 4.03
CA LEU A 114 9.20 -1.74 3.09
C LEU A 114 8.50 -2.44 1.94
N SER A 115 9.06 -3.55 1.44
CA SER A 115 8.50 -4.35 0.34
C SER A 115 7.14 -4.98 0.64
N HIS A 116 6.72 -5.04 1.91
CA HIS A 116 5.42 -5.57 2.34
C HIS A 116 4.40 -4.47 2.62
N THR A 117 4.72 -3.23 2.31
CA THR A 117 3.82 -2.09 2.51
C THR A 117 3.27 -1.56 1.19
N PRO A 118 2.04 -1.04 1.16
CA PRO A 118 1.50 -0.40 -0.03
C PRO A 118 2.31 0.82 -0.51
N ALA A 119 3.10 1.45 0.37
CA ALA A 119 3.96 2.57 0.01
C ALA A 119 5.08 2.18 -0.96
N TYR A 120 5.51 0.91 -0.93
CA TYR A 120 6.64 0.41 -1.71
C TYR A 120 6.52 0.67 -3.21
N PHE A 121 5.29 0.58 -3.76
CA PHE A 121 5.12 0.77 -5.20
C PHE A 121 5.54 2.17 -5.67
N LEU A 122 5.29 3.24 -4.86
CA LEU A 122 5.72 4.61 -5.17
C LEU A 122 7.22 4.81 -5.01
N LEU A 123 7.87 4.00 -4.18
CA LEU A 123 9.27 4.16 -3.79
C LEU A 123 10.23 3.29 -4.62
N ARG A 124 9.72 2.47 -5.53
CA ARG A 124 10.56 1.66 -6.44
C ARG A 124 11.43 2.53 -7.32
N GLU A 125 12.62 2.06 -7.63
CA GLU A 125 13.48 2.69 -8.62
C GLU A 125 12.79 2.79 -9.99
N VAL A 126 12.14 1.70 -10.41
CA VAL A 126 11.34 1.64 -11.64
C VAL A 126 9.94 1.16 -11.34
N ILE A 127 8.94 1.98 -11.71
CA ILE A 127 7.52 1.61 -11.67
C ILE A 127 7.15 1.00 -13.02
N SER A 128 6.67 -0.24 -13.00
CA SER A 128 6.17 -0.93 -14.19
C SER A 128 4.78 -1.49 -13.95
N PHE A 129 3.82 -1.09 -14.78
CA PHE A 129 2.45 -1.64 -14.76
C PHE A 129 2.34 -3.01 -15.45
N ARG A 130 3.45 -3.51 -16.01
CA ARG A 130 3.52 -4.83 -16.65
C ARG A 130 4.24 -5.85 -15.80
N ASP A 131 5.14 -5.37 -14.91
CA ASP A 131 6.00 -6.19 -14.09
C ASP A 131 5.90 -5.75 -12.62
N GLY A 132 5.55 -6.70 -11.75
CA GLY A 132 5.40 -6.49 -10.32
C GLY A 132 4.08 -5.85 -9.88
N LEU A 133 3.30 -5.25 -10.78
CA LEU A 133 1.99 -4.66 -10.49
C LEU A 133 0.90 -5.24 -11.40
N ILE A 134 -0.31 -5.35 -10.85
CA ILE A 134 -1.52 -5.68 -11.60
C ILE A 134 -2.39 -4.44 -11.64
N VAL A 135 -2.76 -3.99 -12.84
CA VAL A 135 -3.78 -2.96 -13.03
C VAL A 135 -5.14 -3.63 -12.90
N THR A 136 -5.85 -3.33 -11.82
CA THR A 136 -7.20 -3.84 -11.52
C THR A 136 -8.30 -2.89 -11.98
N GLY A 137 -7.97 -1.62 -12.23
CA GLY A 137 -8.92 -0.63 -12.72
C GLY A 137 -8.24 0.54 -13.43
N PHE A 138 -8.91 1.04 -14.47
CA PHE A 138 -8.57 2.31 -15.12
C PHE A 138 -9.85 3.09 -15.41
N LYS A 139 -9.95 4.31 -14.90
CA LYS A 139 -11.14 5.16 -15.09
C LYS A 139 -10.74 6.54 -15.56
N ARG A 140 -11.46 7.05 -16.57
CA ARG A 140 -11.41 8.44 -17.03
C ARG A 140 -12.64 9.20 -16.55
N GLY A 141 -12.42 10.36 -15.98
CA GLY A 141 -13.44 11.34 -15.71
C GLY A 141 -13.12 12.66 -16.41
N PRO A 142 -13.94 13.68 -16.25
CA PRO A 142 -13.63 15.02 -16.74
C PRO A 142 -12.31 15.52 -16.12
N SER A 143 -11.25 15.64 -16.94
CA SER A 143 -9.91 16.10 -16.54
C SER A 143 -9.20 15.27 -15.45
N VAL A 144 -9.65 14.04 -15.19
CA VAL A 144 -9.13 13.16 -14.13
C VAL A 144 -8.91 11.75 -14.66
N LEU A 145 -7.76 11.17 -14.34
CA LEU A 145 -7.43 9.77 -14.58
C LEU A 145 -7.23 9.05 -13.24
N ARG A 146 -7.77 7.83 -13.12
CA ARG A 146 -7.57 6.96 -11.95
C ARG A 146 -7.05 5.61 -12.39
N VAL A 147 -6.04 5.12 -11.67
CA VAL A 147 -5.42 3.80 -11.88
C VAL A 147 -5.45 3.05 -10.57
N SER A 148 -6.10 1.90 -10.54
CA SER A 148 -6.11 0.99 -9.38
C SER A 148 -5.11 -0.13 -9.61
N LEU A 149 -4.32 -0.42 -8.59
CA LEU A 149 -3.16 -1.31 -8.64
C LEU A 149 -3.15 -2.23 -7.43
N VAL A 150 -2.69 -3.45 -7.63
CA VAL A 150 -2.29 -4.36 -6.56
C VAL A 150 -0.89 -4.91 -6.83
N GLU A 151 -0.20 -5.32 -5.77
CA GLU A 151 1.11 -5.98 -5.89
C GLU A 151 0.92 -7.41 -6.39
N ASN A 152 1.61 -7.78 -7.47
CA ASN A 152 1.46 -9.12 -8.09
C ASN A 152 1.94 -10.26 -7.17
N ARG A 153 2.94 -9.99 -6.32
CA ARG A 153 3.51 -11.00 -5.40
C ARG A 153 2.71 -11.14 -4.11
N ALA A 154 1.92 -10.13 -3.76
CA ALA A 154 1.11 -10.06 -2.55
C ALA A 154 -0.21 -9.35 -2.84
N PRO A 155 -1.08 -9.91 -3.69
CA PRO A 155 -2.32 -9.24 -4.11
C PRO A 155 -3.28 -8.99 -2.95
N ASP A 156 -3.17 -9.79 -1.89
CA ASP A 156 -3.99 -9.67 -0.68
C ASP A 156 -3.43 -8.64 0.32
N ALA A 157 -2.24 -8.07 0.07
CA ALA A 157 -1.63 -7.06 0.94
C ALA A 157 -2.33 -5.68 0.87
N GLY A 158 -3.36 -5.57 0.04
CA GLY A 158 -4.13 -4.36 -0.16
C GLY A 158 -4.00 -3.81 -1.59
N SER A 159 -4.62 -2.66 -1.82
CA SER A 159 -4.62 -2.02 -3.14
C SER A 159 -4.32 -0.52 -3.05
N VAL A 160 -3.88 0.04 -4.16
CA VAL A 160 -3.64 1.49 -4.27
C VAL A 160 -4.35 2.04 -5.50
N THR A 161 -5.09 3.13 -5.33
CA THR A 161 -5.67 3.88 -6.45
C THR A 161 -5.01 5.24 -6.55
N LEU A 162 -4.31 5.48 -7.66
CA LEU A 162 -3.72 6.77 -7.98
C LEU A 162 -4.68 7.65 -8.74
N THR A 163 -4.74 8.92 -8.40
CA THR A 163 -5.54 9.93 -9.09
C THR A 163 -4.66 11.04 -9.63
N PHE A 164 -4.83 11.32 -10.92
CA PHE A 164 -4.08 12.35 -11.63
C PHE A 164 -5.02 13.40 -12.20
N SER A 165 -4.58 14.68 -12.27
CA SER A 165 -5.13 15.61 -13.25
C SER A 165 -4.61 15.21 -14.64
N GLU A 166 -5.41 15.44 -15.69
CA GLU A 166 -5.05 15.01 -17.04
C GLU A 166 -4.17 16.04 -17.77
N ARG A 167 -4.42 17.34 -17.55
CA ARG A 167 -3.76 18.46 -18.27
C ARG A 167 -3.48 19.62 -17.31
N PRO A 168 -2.24 19.80 -16.88
CA PRO A 168 -1.11 18.88 -17.07
C PRO A 168 -1.31 17.58 -16.30
N LEU A 169 -0.67 16.49 -16.81
CA LEU A 169 -0.65 15.23 -16.09
C LEU A 169 0.13 15.40 -14.78
N THR A 170 -0.55 15.28 -13.65
CA THR A 170 0.05 15.49 -12.34
C THR A 170 -0.61 14.59 -11.32
N LEU A 171 0.19 13.87 -10.52
CA LEU A 171 -0.31 13.09 -9.38
C LEU A 171 -0.93 14.05 -8.36
N ARG A 172 -2.18 13.78 -7.96
CA ARG A 172 -2.94 14.63 -7.04
C ARG A 172 -3.20 13.95 -5.71
N LYS A 173 -3.51 12.66 -5.75
CA LYS A 173 -3.79 11.89 -4.56
C LYS A 173 -3.66 10.40 -4.83
N TRP A 174 -3.61 9.65 -3.76
CA TRP A 174 -3.80 8.20 -3.78
C TRP A 174 -4.70 7.75 -2.64
N VAL A 175 -5.31 6.61 -2.85
CA VAL A 175 -6.09 5.89 -1.85
C VAL A 175 -5.45 4.54 -1.65
N VAL A 176 -5.20 4.17 -0.41
CA VAL A 176 -4.72 2.84 -0.02
C VAL A 176 -5.87 2.11 0.66
N PHE A 177 -6.11 0.87 0.24
CA PHE A 177 -6.91 -0.09 0.99
C PHE A 177 -5.96 -1.13 1.57
N ASP A 178 -5.97 -1.28 2.86
CA ASP A 178 -5.16 -2.28 3.55
C ASP A 178 -5.78 -3.69 3.51
N THR A 179 -5.14 -4.67 4.19
CA THR A 179 -5.62 -6.05 4.28
C THR A 179 -6.98 -6.19 4.99
N GLN A 180 -7.41 -5.18 5.73
CA GLN A 180 -8.70 -5.11 6.40
C GLN A 180 -9.73 -4.32 5.61
N SER A 181 -9.39 -3.90 4.38
CA SER A 181 -10.19 -3.01 3.52
C SER A 181 -10.43 -1.62 4.15
N LEU A 182 -9.57 -1.20 5.07
CA LEU A 182 -9.61 0.14 5.61
C LEU A 182 -9.02 1.12 4.60
N GLU A 183 -9.76 2.20 4.34
CA GLU A 183 -9.39 3.20 3.35
C GLU A 183 -8.60 4.34 3.98
N THR A 184 -7.43 4.64 3.43
CA THR A 184 -6.66 5.84 3.73
C THR A 184 -6.44 6.62 2.45
N GLU A 185 -6.95 7.86 2.39
CA GLU A 185 -6.74 8.75 1.25
C GLU A 185 -5.70 9.82 1.60
N VAL A 186 -4.70 10.01 0.74
CA VAL A 186 -3.69 11.08 0.86
C VAL A 186 -3.81 12.01 -0.33
N THR A 187 -4.12 13.27 -0.09
CA THR A 187 -4.20 14.35 -1.10
C THR A 187 -2.96 15.22 -1.00
N LEU A 188 -2.30 15.46 -2.14
CA LEU A 188 -1.13 16.33 -2.25
C LEU A 188 -1.56 17.80 -2.40
N VAL A 189 -0.93 18.68 -1.61
CA VAL A 189 -1.18 20.13 -1.61
C VAL A 189 0.14 20.85 -1.88
N ASN A 190 0.14 21.68 -2.93
CA ASN A 190 1.35 22.42 -3.35
C ASN A 190 2.56 21.52 -3.64
N ALA A 191 2.32 20.37 -4.28
CA ALA A 191 3.37 19.39 -4.59
C ALA A 191 4.42 19.97 -5.54
N ARG A 192 5.69 19.77 -5.17
CA ARG A 192 6.89 20.10 -5.97
C ARG A 192 7.61 18.81 -6.32
N PHE A 193 7.96 18.64 -7.58
CA PHE A 193 8.62 17.45 -8.11
C PHE A 193 10.00 17.83 -8.65
N GLY A 194 11.00 16.96 -8.49
CA GLY A 194 12.32 17.08 -9.11
C GLY A 194 13.29 18.04 -8.39
N GLY A 195 13.00 18.48 -7.17
CA GLY A 195 13.92 19.28 -6.35
C GLY A 195 15.00 18.43 -5.66
N SER A 196 16.02 19.09 -5.09
CA SER A 196 16.97 18.44 -4.19
C SER A 196 16.34 18.28 -2.81
N LEU A 197 16.49 17.10 -2.21
CA LEU A 197 16.12 16.81 -0.82
C LEU A 197 17.37 16.32 -0.09
N ASP A 198 17.56 16.85 1.12
CA ASP A 198 18.65 16.43 1.99
C ASP A 198 18.45 14.99 2.43
N GLU A 199 19.53 14.22 2.57
CA GLU A 199 19.49 12.83 3.01
C GLU A 199 19.12 12.72 4.49
N GLU A 200 19.55 13.70 5.29
CA GLU A 200 19.26 13.81 6.73
C GLU A 200 17.76 13.90 7.01
N LEU A 201 16.93 14.38 6.05
CA LEU A 201 15.48 14.36 6.17
C LEU A 201 14.89 12.96 6.38
N PHE A 202 15.60 11.92 5.97
CA PHE A 202 15.13 10.54 6.06
C PHE A 202 15.73 9.78 7.24
N ASP A 203 16.54 10.45 8.06
CA ASP A 203 16.94 9.96 9.37
C ASP A 203 15.84 10.25 10.40
N PHE A 204 15.67 9.34 11.34
CA PHE A 204 14.69 9.47 12.42
C PHE A 204 15.32 9.24 13.80
N THR A 205 16.64 9.05 13.86
CA THR A 205 17.38 8.69 15.10
C THR A 205 17.25 9.81 16.12
N ASP A 206 17.32 11.07 15.70
CA ASP A 206 17.22 12.26 16.56
C ASP A 206 15.83 12.39 17.23
N GLU A 207 14.79 11.79 16.64
CA GLU A 207 13.44 11.84 17.21
C GLU A 207 13.31 11.04 18.52
N PHE A 208 14.28 10.18 18.84
CA PHE A 208 14.36 9.44 20.09
C PHE A 208 15.34 10.05 21.09
N GLU A 209 16.44 10.65 20.62
CA GLU A 209 17.46 11.26 21.48
C GLU A 209 16.93 12.53 22.16
N ASN A 210 16.18 13.38 21.44
CA ASN A 210 15.60 14.60 21.97
C ASN A 210 14.36 14.36 22.88
N ALA A 211 13.88 13.14 22.98
CA ALA A 211 12.74 12.77 23.84
C ALA A 211 13.16 12.35 25.25
N GLY A 212 14.46 12.44 25.58
CA GLY A 212 15.08 12.05 26.85
C GLY A 212 15.48 13.20 27.80
N GLU A 213 15.23 14.48 27.41
CA GLU A 213 15.46 15.66 28.27
C GLU A 213 14.17 16.22 28.89
#